data_3168c4bf9f8c3fb3f24d974716d3d51e
#
_entry.id   3168c4bf9f8c3fb3f24d974716d3d51e
#
_cell.length_a   1.000
_cell.length_b   1.000
_cell.length_c   1.000
_cell.angle_alpha   90.00
_cell.angle_beta   90.00
_cell.angle_gamma   90.00
#
_symmetry.space_group_name_H-M   'P 1'
#
loop_
_entity.id
_entity.type
_entity.pdbx_description
1 polymer ?
#
loop_
_entity_poly.entity_id
_entity_poly.type
_entity_poly.pdbx_seq_one_letter_code
_entity_poly.pdbx_strand_id
1 'polypeptide(L)'
;MKKKKFELEVPGGADKVLLHTCCAPCSSAIIECLLNHGIRPTIYYCNPNIYPLEEYNIRKDECTRYAQSLGLDIVDADYDHASWRCTVAGLENEPERGGRCLKCFKMRLADTARYAHEHGFSVITTTLASSRWKRLEQINEAGHWAVAAYPGVTWWEQNWRKGGLSERRIAIIKEYNFYNQQYCGCEFSMRKHDEEPTPSSLPPSSPQ
;
A
#
# COMPACT_ATOMS: atom_id res chain seq x y z
N MET A 1 9.98 -16.29 28.07
CA MET A 1 8.75 -15.47 27.91
C MET A 1 8.04 -15.94 26.65
N LYS A 2 6.82 -16.48 26.75
CA LYS A 2 6.00 -16.84 25.58
C LYS A 2 5.64 -15.53 24.86
N LYS A 3 6.08 -15.36 23.61
CA LYS A 3 5.63 -14.23 22.77
C LYS A 3 4.11 -14.30 22.68
N LYS A 4 3.41 -13.26 23.12
CA LYS A 4 1.95 -13.15 22.99
C LYS A 4 1.63 -13.33 21.51
N LYS A 5 0.83 -14.35 21.18
CA LYS A 5 0.43 -14.62 19.80
C LYS A 5 -0.33 -13.40 19.29
N PHE A 6 0.01 -12.89 18.12
CA PHE A 6 -0.72 -11.80 17.51
C PHE A 6 -2.08 -12.35 17.09
N GLU A 7 -3.13 -11.93 17.77
CA GLU A 7 -4.49 -12.37 17.51
C GLU A 7 -5.12 -11.46 16.46
N LEU A 8 -5.73 -12.06 15.45
CA LEU A 8 -6.52 -11.37 14.43
C LEU A 8 -7.99 -11.63 14.69
N GLU A 9 -8.74 -10.56 14.78
CA GLU A 9 -10.20 -10.60 14.84
C GLU A 9 -10.77 -9.95 13.58
N VAL A 10 -11.32 -10.79 12.71
CA VAL A 10 -11.94 -10.31 11.47
C VAL A 10 -13.33 -9.77 11.80
N PRO A 11 -13.67 -8.54 11.38
CA PRO A 11 -15.01 -7.98 11.59
C PRO A 11 -16.11 -8.94 11.15
N GLY A 12 -17.08 -9.17 12.04
CA GLY A 12 -18.20 -10.07 11.76
C GLY A 12 -17.84 -11.53 11.54
N GLY A 13 -16.61 -11.96 11.84
CA GLY A 13 -16.13 -13.32 11.61
C GLY A 13 -16.11 -13.71 10.12
N ALA A 14 -15.96 -12.73 9.21
CA ALA A 14 -15.99 -12.96 7.78
C ALA A 14 -14.87 -13.93 7.33
N ASP A 15 -15.22 -14.87 6.48
CA ASP A 15 -14.31 -15.82 5.84
C ASP A 15 -13.69 -15.27 4.55
N LYS A 16 -14.33 -14.26 3.95
CA LYS A 16 -13.88 -13.59 2.71
C LYS A 16 -13.39 -12.18 3.00
N VAL A 17 -12.10 -11.98 2.83
CA VAL A 17 -11.44 -10.68 3.01
C VAL A 17 -10.83 -10.24 1.68
N LEU A 18 -11.12 -9.02 1.26
CA LEU A 18 -10.45 -8.38 0.14
C LEU A 18 -9.29 -7.55 0.65
N LEU A 19 -8.07 -7.91 0.28
CA LEU A 19 -6.85 -7.24 0.71
C LEU A 19 -6.32 -6.30 -0.39
N HIS A 20 -6.59 -5.00 -0.24
CA HIS A 20 -5.94 -4.01 -1.10
C HIS A 20 -4.42 -4.04 -0.93
N THR A 21 -3.70 -4.25 -2.03
CA THR A 21 -2.25 -4.49 -2.01
C THR A 21 -1.50 -3.51 -2.90
N CYS A 22 -0.43 -2.93 -2.38
CA CYS A 22 0.41 -1.98 -3.11
C CYS A 22 1.66 -2.61 -3.76
N CYS A 23 2.19 -3.69 -3.21
CA CYS A 23 3.37 -4.42 -3.72
C CYS A 23 3.60 -5.68 -2.89
N ALA A 24 4.34 -6.65 -3.42
CA ALA A 24 4.67 -7.90 -2.73
C ALA A 24 5.45 -7.68 -1.42
N PRO A 25 6.48 -6.82 -1.35
CA PRO A 25 7.18 -6.53 -0.09
C PRO A 25 6.27 -6.04 1.05
N CYS A 26 5.23 -5.25 0.72
CA CYS A 26 4.31 -4.72 1.74
C CYS A 26 3.26 -5.73 2.18
N SER A 27 2.88 -6.65 1.31
CA SER A 27 1.79 -7.61 1.54
C SER A 27 2.26 -8.94 2.11
N SER A 28 3.49 -9.35 1.86
CA SER A 28 3.96 -10.73 2.11
C SER A 28 3.75 -11.20 3.55
N ALA A 29 4.21 -10.46 4.55
CA ALA A 29 4.05 -10.85 5.95
C ALA A 29 2.59 -10.78 6.42
N ILE A 30 1.78 -9.89 5.84
CA ILE A 30 0.34 -9.79 6.11
C ILE A 30 -0.36 -11.02 5.56
N ILE A 31 -0.09 -11.40 4.33
CA ILE A 31 -0.68 -12.59 3.69
C ILE A 31 -0.31 -13.85 4.47
N GLU A 32 0.96 -14.04 4.83
CA GLU A 32 1.41 -15.15 5.66
C GLU A 32 0.69 -15.16 7.02
N CYS A 33 0.53 -14.00 7.64
CA CYS A 33 -0.18 -13.87 8.91
C CYS A 33 -1.67 -14.26 8.77
N LEU A 34 -2.36 -13.80 7.72
CA LEU A 34 -3.75 -14.16 7.44
C LEU A 34 -3.89 -15.66 7.22
N LEU A 35 -3.04 -16.26 6.38
CA LEU A 35 -3.04 -17.69 6.11
C LEU A 35 -2.80 -18.52 7.38
N ASN A 36 -1.89 -18.10 8.25
CA ASN A 36 -1.62 -18.75 9.54
C ASN A 36 -2.80 -18.68 10.53
N HIS A 37 -3.77 -17.80 10.28
CA HIS A 37 -5.02 -17.69 11.02
C HIS A 37 -6.22 -18.33 10.28
N GLY A 38 -5.96 -19.07 9.20
CA GLY A 38 -7.01 -19.73 8.39
C GLY A 38 -7.79 -18.79 7.47
N ILE A 39 -7.34 -17.53 7.33
CA ILE A 39 -7.99 -16.53 6.49
C ILE A 39 -7.29 -16.53 5.11
N ARG A 40 -8.04 -16.83 4.04
CA ARG A 40 -7.53 -16.77 2.66
C ARG A 40 -8.04 -15.50 1.98
N PRO A 41 -7.21 -14.44 1.91
CA PRO A 41 -7.65 -13.20 1.27
C PRO A 41 -7.66 -13.34 -0.26
N THR A 42 -8.57 -12.62 -0.92
CA THR A 42 -8.39 -12.25 -2.32
C THR A 42 -7.55 -10.97 -2.39
N ILE A 43 -6.52 -10.98 -3.21
CA ILE A 43 -5.62 -9.84 -3.38
C ILE A 43 -6.25 -8.87 -4.38
N TYR A 44 -6.36 -7.60 -4.02
CA TYR A 44 -6.83 -6.55 -4.92
C TYR A 44 -5.72 -5.56 -5.20
N TYR A 45 -5.20 -5.59 -6.42
CA TYR A 45 -4.09 -4.73 -6.84
C TYR A 45 -4.64 -3.48 -7.53
N CYS A 46 -4.84 -2.40 -6.78
CA CYS A 46 -5.33 -1.10 -7.26
C CYS A 46 -4.32 0.00 -6.94
N ASN A 47 -3.51 0.36 -7.91
CA ASN A 47 -2.39 1.28 -7.72
C ASN A 47 -2.22 2.30 -8.88
N PRO A 48 -3.24 3.08 -9.24
CA PRO A 48 -3.15 4.04 -10.34
C PRO A 48 -2.14 5.16 -10.08
N ASN A 49 -1.68 5.30 -8.84
CA ASN A 49 -0.67 6.29 -8.46
C ASN A 49 0.75 5.91 -8.85
N ILE A 50 1.02 4.64 -9.16
CA ILE A 50 2.41 4.21 -9.44
C ILE A 50 2.82 4.74 -10.82
N TYR A 51 3.98 5.38 -10.86
CA TYR A 51 4.58 5.98 -12.05
C TYR A 51 6.10 5.77 -12.02
N PRO A 52 6.75 5.51 -13.16
CA PRO A 52 6.17 5.30 -14.48
C PRO A 52 5.45 3.95 -14.63
N LEU A 53 4.87 3.68 -15.79
CA LEU A 53 4.14 2.43 -16.08
C LEU A 53 5.01 1.19 -15.89
N GLU A 54 6.30 1.28 -16.21
CA GLU A 54 7.27 0.20 -16.02
C GLU A 54 7.36 -0.20 -14.53
N GLU A 55 7.40 0.77 -13.63
CA GLU A 55 7.42 0.53 -12.18
C GLU A 55 6.10 -0.10 -11.69
N TYR A 56 4.96 0.33 -12.26
CA TYR A 56 3.67 -0.31 -12.00
C TYR A 56 3.69 -1.78 -12.39
N ASN A 57 4.18 -2.10 -13.60
CA ASN A 57 4.23 -3.46 -14.11
C ASN A 57 5.15 -4.34 -13.27
N ILE A 58 6.35 -3.88 -12.92
CA ILE A 58 7.28 -4.62 -12.07
C ILE A 58 6.62 -5.01 -10.73
N ARG A 59 5.97 -4.07 -10.06
CA ARG A 59 5.30 -4.33 -8.77
C ARG A 59 4.08 -5.22 -8.91
N LYS A 60 3.32 -5.09 -10.00
CA LYS A 60 2.16 -5.90 -10.30
C LYS A 60 2.55 -7.36 -10.55
N ASP A 61 3.50 -7.57 -11.45
CA ASP A 61 3.94 -8.91 -11.85
C ASP A 61 4.51 -9.67 -10.64
N GLU A 62 5.23 -8.99 -9.77
CA GLU A 62 5.74 -9.58 -8.55
C GLU A 62 4.63 -9.93 -7.54
N CYS A 63 3.63 -9.06 -7.37
CA CYS A 63 2.44 -9.35 -6.56
C CYS A 63 1.69 -10.56 -7.10
N THR A 64 1.51 -10.62 -8.43
CA THR A 64 0.82 -11.72 -9.12
C THR A 64 1.56 -13.03 -8.90
N ARG A 65 2.86 -13.06 -9.17
CA ARG A 65 3.72 -14.24 -8.97
C ARG A 65 3.67 -14.72 -7.52
N TYR A 66 3.73 -13.81 -6.55
CA TYR A 66 3.68 -14.17 -5.13
C TYR A 66 2.31 -14.72 -4.72
N ALA A 67 1.22 -14.07 -5.10
CA ALA A 67 -0.14 -14.54 -4.82
C ALA A 67 -0.37 -15.94 -5.40
N GLN A 68 0.00 -16.15 -6.67
CA GLN A 68 -0.12 -17.44 -7.36
C GLN A 68 0.70 -18.53 -6.69
N SER A 69 1.91 -18.23 -6.22
CA SER A 69 2.76 -19.21 -5.50
C SER A 69 2.12 -19.71 -4.20
N LEU A 70 1.20 -18.94 -3.63
CA LEU A 70 0.43 -19.28 -2.42
C LEU A 70 -0.98 -19.82 -2.74
N GLY A 71 -1.31 -19.98 -4.02
CA GLY A 71 -2.64 -20.41 -4.47
C GLY A 71 -3.73 -19.40 -4.10
N LEU A 72 -3.44 -18.10 -4.08
CA LEU A 72 -4.39 -17.03 -3.80
C LEU A 72 -4.86 -16.37 -5.10
N ASP A 73 -6.12 -15.97 -5.09
CA ASP A 73 -6.68 -15.16 -6.17
C ASP A 73 -6.14 -13.73 -6.09
N ILE A 74 -5.81 -13.17 -7.26
CA ILE A 74 -5.43 -11.77 -7.43
C ILE A 74 -6.27 -11.12 -8.52
N VAL A 75 -6.82 -9.97 -8.21
CA VAL A 75 -7.56 -9.11 -9.14
C VAL A 75 -6.68 -7.89 -9.43
N ASP A 76 -6.40 -7.67 -10.70
CA ASP A 76 -5.70 -6.49 -11.21
C ASP A 76 -6.77 -5.46 -11.60
N ALA A 77 -6.87 -4.38 -10.81
CA ALA A 77 -7.70 -3.24 -11.15
C ALA A 77 -7.04 -2.47 -12.31
N ASP A 78 -7.85 -1.90 -13.18
CA ASP A 78 -7.38 -1.13 -14.32
C ASP A 78 -6.41 -0.02 -13.90
N TYR A 79 -5.31 0.10 -14.63
CA TYR A 79 -4.35 1.16 -14.42
C TYR A 79 -4.82 2.44 -15.11
N ASP A 80 -5.34 3.38 -14.34
CA ASP A 80 -5.74 4.72 -14.81
C ASP A 80 -4.99 5.82 -14.05
N HIS A 81 -3.75 6.03 -14.46
CA HIS A 81 -2.90 7.09 -13.88
C HIS A 81 -3.44 8.49 -14.19
N ALA A 82 -4.09 8.68 -15.33
CA ALA A 82 -4.65 9.98 -15.72
C ALA A 82 -5.77 10.41 -14.77
N SER A 83 -6.69 9.52 -14.45
CA SER A 83 -7.74 9.79 -13.44
C SER A 83 -7.17 10.03 -12.06
N TRP A 84 -6.10 9.29 -11.68
CA TRP A 84 -5.41 9.56 -10.43
C TRP A 84 -4.78 10.96 -10.41
N ARG A 85 -4.12 11.39 -11.49
CA ARG A 85 -3.58 12.74 -11.65
C ARG A 85 -4.65 13.81 -11.48
N CYS A 86 -5.80 13.63 -12.11
CA CYS A 86 -6.95 14.53 -11.94
C CYS A 86 -7.43 14.58 -10.49
N THR A 87 -7.49 13.44 -9.80
CA THR A 87 -7.92 13.37 -8.40
C THR A 87 -7.02 14.16 -7.46
N VAL A 88 -5.71 14.21 -7.72
CA VAL A 88 -4.74 14.90 -6.86
C VAL A 88 -4.33 16.28 -7.40
N ALA A 89 -4.97 16.75 -8.46
CA ALA A 89 -4.70 18.06 -9.06
C ALA A 89 -4.79 19.19 -8.02
N GLY A 90 -3.84 20.13 -8.09
CA GLY A 90 -3.68 21.24 -7.13
C GLY A 90 -2.99 20.87 -5.82
N LEU A 91 -2.57 19.61 -5.65
CA LEU A 91 -1.85 19.12 -4.46
C LEU A 91 -0.45 18.58 -4.79
N GLU A 92 0.08 18.93 -5.96
CA GLU A 92 1.38 18.43 -6.47
C GLU A 92 2.53 18.75 -5.51
N ASN A 93 2.48 19.93 -4.91
CA ASN A 93 3.52 20.44 -3.99
C ASN A 93 3.29 20.05 -2.52
N GLU A 94 2.20 19.34 -2.22
CA GLU A 94 1.95 18.85 -0.88
C GLU A 94 3.04 17.85 -0.45
N PRO A 95 3.47 17.89 0.82
CA PRO A 95 4.43 16.90 1.32
C PRO A 95 3.82 15.51 1.34
N GLU A 96 4.67 14.49 1.46
CA GLU A 96 4.20 13.15 1.80
C GLU A 96 3.41 13.21 3.12
N ARG A 97 2.35 12.40 3.22
CA ARG A 97 1.39 12.38 4.34
C ARG A 97 0.47 13.61 4.42
N GLY A 98 0.51 14.50 3.42
CA GLY A 98 -0.41 15.64 3.29
C GLY A 98 -1.73 15.26 2.62
N GLY A 99 -2.48 16.26 2.17
CA GLY A 99 -3.79 16.10 1.52
C GLY A 99 -3.76 15.28 0.25
N ARG A 100 -2.67 15.37 -0.54
CA ARG A 100 -2.45 14.52 -1.72
C ARG A 100 -2.49 13.04 -1.37
N CYS A 101 -1.79 12.62 -0.31
CA CYS A 101 -1.79 11.22 0.13
C CYS A 101 -3.18 10.77 0.59
N LEU A 102 -3.92 11.62 1.29
CA LEU A 102 -5.29 11.30 1.71
C LEU A 102 -6.21 11.09 0.50
N LYS A 103 -6.19 11.97 -0.50
CA LYS A 103 -6.97 11.79 -1.74
C LYS A 103 -6.58 10.51 -2.49
N CYS A 104 -5.29 10.23 -2.57
CA CYS A 104 -4.78 8.98 -3.16
C CYS A 104 -5.34 7.74 -2.44
N PHE A 105 -5.33 7.73 -1.11
CA PHE A 105 -5.86 6.59 -0.34
C PHE A 105 -7.39 6.48 -0.52
N LYS A 106 -8.12 7.60 -0.47
CA LYS A 106 -9.58 7.62 -0.68
C LYS A 106 -9.93 7.03 -2.05
N MET A 107 -9.28 7.45 -3.13
CA MET A 107 -9.52 6.91 -4.47
C MET A 107 -9.32 5.39 -4.53
N ARG A 108 -8.17 4.91 -4.05
CA ARG A 108 -7.81 3.49 -4.12
C ARG A 108 -8.70 2.62 -3.25
N LEU A 109 -9.03 3.08 -2.04
CA LEU A 109 -9.90 2.34 -1.12
C LEU A 109 -11.37 2.41 -1.52
N ALA A 110 -11.83 3.50 -2.18
CA ALA A 110 -13.17 3.57 -2.76
C ALA A 110 -13.35 2.54 -3.87
N ASP A 111 -12.36 2.41 -4.75
CA ASP A 111 -12.40 1.38 -5.80
C ASP A 111 -12.37 -0.04 -5.21
N THR A 112 -11.56 -0.25 -4.16
CA THR A 112 -11.56 -1.53 -3.41
C THR A 112 -12.91 -1.82 -2.77
N ALA A 113 -13.57 -0.82 -2.16
CA ALA A 113 -14.88 -0.98 -1.52
C ALA A 113 -15.99 -1.23 -2.53
N ARG A 114 -15.95 -0.54 -3.69
CA ARG A 114 -16.85 -0.78 -4.82
C ARG A 114 -16.74 -2.23 -5.28
N TYR A 115 -15.52 -2.69 -5.59
CA TYR A 115 -15.28 -4.06 -6.02
C TYR A 115 -15.76 -5.08 -4.97
N ALA A 116 -15.50 -4.82 -3.69
CA ALA A 116 -15.95 -5.67 -2.61
C ALA A 116 -17.47 -5.81 -2.60
N HIS A 117 -18.19 -4.69 -2.72
CA HIS A 117 -19.66 -4.66 -2.75
C HIS A 117 -20.22 -5.45 -3.95
N GLU A 118 -19.65 -5.21 -5.14
CA GLU A 118 -20.09 -5.86 -6.39
C GLU A 118 -19.84 -7.38 -6.42
N HIS A 119 -18.82 -7.86 -5.67
CA HIS A 119 -18.38 -9.27 -5.68
C HIS A 119 -18.65 -10.01 -4.35
N GLY A 120 -19.42 -9.41 -3.45
CA GLY A 120 -19.88 -10.07 -2.22
C GLY A 120 -18.81 -10.25 -1.14
N PHE A 121 -17.80 -9.38 -1.10
CA PHE A 121 -16.88 -9.31 0.04
C PHE A 121 -17.48 -8.42 1.11
N SER A 122 -17.55 -8.91 2.34
CA SER A 122 -18.06 -8.14 3.48
C SER A 122 -16.98 -7.37 4.24
N VAL A 123 -15.70 -7.66 4.01
CA VAL A 123 -14.59 -7.04 4.72
C VAL A 123 -13.48 -6.65 3.76
N ILE A 124 -13.01 -5.41 3.88
CA ILE A 124 -11.81 -4.93 3.19
C ILE A 124 -10.76 -4.44 4.17
N THR A 125 -9.50 -4.62 3.85
CA THR A 125 -8.34 -4.07 4.56
C THR A 125 -7.24 -3.69 3.58
N THR A 126 -6.13 -3.10 4.05
CA THR A 126 -5.06 -2.64 3.16
C THR A 126 -3.67 -2.89 3.69
N THR A 127 -2.75 -3.20 2.80
CA THR A 127 -1.32 -3.29 3.11
C THR A 127 -0.65 -1.93 3.30
N LEU A 128 -1.32 -0.82 2.98
CA LEU A 128 -0.81 0.53 3.28
C LEU A 128 -0.50 0.71 4.77
N ALA A 129 -1.28 0.05 5.64
CA ALA A 129 -1.14 0.11 7.09
C ALA A 129 0.10 -0.63 7.63
N SER A 130 0.90 -1.32 6.79
CA SER A 130 2.19 -1.90 7.15
C SER A 130 3.34 -0.89 7.09
N SER A 131 3.20 0.18 6.31
CA SER A 131 4.27 1.13 6.07
C SER A 131 4.41 2.14 7.21
N ARG A 132 5.59 2.18 7.86
CA ARG A 132 5.92 3.21 8.86
C ARG A 132 5.98 4.64 8.29
N TRP A 133 6.07 4.76 6.97
CA TRP A 133 6.13 6.04 6.25
C TRP A 133 4.75 6.64 5.97
N LYS A 134 3.66 5.96 6.36
CA LYS A 134 2.28 6.42 6.18
C LYS A 134 1.62 6.68 7.54
N ARG A 135 0.69 7.61 7.60
CA ARG A 135 -0.09 7.89 8.80
C ARG A 135 -1.27 6.91 8.87
N LEU A 136 -1.36 6.15 9.97
CA LEU A 136 -2.40 5.13 10.13
C LEU A 136 -3.79 5.78 10.23
N GLU A 137 -3.86 6.89 10.93
CA GLU A 137 -5.10 7.66 11.10
C GLU A 137 -5.66 8.10 9.73
N GLN A 138 -4.78 8.54 8.82
CA GLN A 138 -5.17 8.97 7.47
C GLN A 138 -5.62 7.78 6.60
N ILE A 139 -5.03 6.59 6.79
CA ILE A 139 -5.45 5.37 6.11
C ILE A 139 -6.83 4.95 6.61
N ASN A 140 -7.08 4.99 7.93
CA ASN A 140 -8.36 4.63 8.53
C ASN A 140 -9.46 5.63 8.15
N GLU A 141 -9.16 6.94 8.15
CA GLU A 141 -10.08 7.96 7.61
C GLU A 141 -10.51 7.62 6.18
N ALA A 142 -9.55 7.28 5.32
CA ALA A 142 -9.83 6.93 3.93
C ALA A 142 -10.64 5.63 3.80
N GLY A 143 -10.35 4.63 4.65
CA GLY A 143 -11.05 3.36 4.67
C GLY A 143 -12.52 3.50 5.11
N HIS A 144 -12.79 4.19 6.21
CA HIS A 144 -14.16 4.45 6.66
C HIS A 144 -14.95 5.27 5.64
N TRP A 145 -14.31 6.29 5.08
CA TRP A 145 -14.93 7.10 4.03
C TRP A 145 -15.29 6.24 2.80
N ALA A 146 -14.40 5.31 2.42
CA ALA A 146 -14.61 4.45 1.25
C ALA A 146 -15.80 3.51 1.42
N VAL A 147 -15.93 2.85 2.58
CA VAL A 147 -17.03 1.88 2.80
C VAL A 147 -18.37 2.54 3.09
N ALA A 148 -18.40 3.82 3.46
CA ALA A 148 -19.65 4.53 3.79
C ALA A 148 -20.65 4.55 2.62
N ALA A 149 -20.19 4.46 1.37
CA ALA A 149 -21.02 4.41 0.17
C ALA A 149 -21.49 2.98 -0.19
N TYR A 150 -20.99 1.93 0.48
CA TYR A 150 -21.24 0.54 0.11
C TYR A 150 -21.76 -0.29 1.29
N PRO A 151 -23.09 -0.30 1.52
CA PRO A 151 -23.71 -1.08 2.59
C PRO A 151 -23.31 -2.56 2.52
N GLY A 152 -22.99 -3.15 3.66
CA GLY A 152 -22.56 -4.54 3.77
C GLY A 152 -21.03 -4.73 3.65
N VAL A 153 -20.26 -3.69 3.31
CA VAL A 153 -18.80 -3.72 3.33
C VAL A 153 -18.27 -3.04 4.58
N THR A 154 -17.41 -3.71 5.32
CA THR A 154 -16.80 -3.21 6.56
C THR A 154 -15.32 -2.92 6.35
N TRP A 155 -14.87 -1.77 6.81
CA TRP A 155 -13.46 -1.44 6.90
C TRP A 155 -12.82 -2.14 8.10
N TRP A 156 -11.82 -2.98 7.84
CA TRP A 156 -11.06 -3.62 8.91
C TRP A 156 -9.83 -2.76 9.25
N GLU A 157 -9.96 -2.01 10.35
CA GLU A 157 -8.85 -1.26 10.93
C GLU A 157 -7.81 -2.20 11.51
N GLN A 158 -6.70 -2.37 10.83
CA GLN A 158 -5.63 -3.20 11.34
C GLN A 158 -4.27 -2.50 11.26
N ASN A 159 -3.54 -2.56 12.35
CA ASN A 159 -2.17 -2.06 12.39
C ASN A 159 -1.18 -3.18 12.07
N TRP A 160 -0.87 -3.33 10.80
CA TRP A 160 0.05 -4.35 10.31
C TRP A 160 1.54 -4.10 10.63
N ARG A 161 1.86 -3.13 11.50
CA ARG A 161 3.23 -2.87 12.00
C ARG A 161 3.54 -3.63 13.30
N LYS A 162 2.51 -4.25 13.92
CA LYS A 162 2.60 -4.97 15.19
C LYS A 162 2.83 -6.46 14.99
N GLY A 163 3.00 -7.18 16.07
CA GLY A 163 3.05 -8.65 16.07
C GLY A 163 4.29 -9.26 15.40
N GLY A 164 5.38 -8.52 15.21
CA GLY A 164 6.59 -9.03 14.54
C GLY A 164 6.49 -9.05 13.01
N LEU A 165 5.41 -8.47 12.43
CA LEU A 165 5.21 -8.48 10.99
C LEU A 165 6.25 -7.66 10.22
N SER A 166 6.82 -6.61 10.84
CA SER A 166 7.88 -5.82 10.21
C SER A 166 9.16 -6.63 10.04
N GLU A 167 9.56 -7.38 11.04
CA GLU A 167 10.73 -8.25 11.03
C GLU A 167 10.51 -9.42 10.06
N ARG A 168 9.31 -10.04 10.11
CA ARG A 168 8.98 -11.12 9.18
C ARG A 168 8.99 -10.66 7.73
N ARG A 169 8.48 -9.45 7.43
CA ARG A 169 8.54 -8.84 6.10
C ARG A 169 9.98 -8.76 5.57
N ILE A 170 10.93 -8.31 6.40
CA ILE A 170 12.33 -8.20 6.00
C ILE A 170 12.90 -9.60 5.64
N ALA A 171 12.54 -10.62 6.41
CA ALA A 171 12.96 -11.99 6.13
C ALA A 171 12.38 -12.50 4.81
N ILE A 172 11.08 -12.30 4.56
CA ILE A 172 10.41 -12.75 3.33
C ILE A 172 10.96 -12.02 2.10
N ILE A 173 11.25 -10.72 2.19
CA ILE A 173 11.86 -9.96 1.09
C ILE A 173 13.16 -10.63 0.62
N LYS A 174 14.00 -11.09 1.56
CA LYS A 174 15.24 -11.79 1.25
C LYS A 174 14.99 -13.20 0.72
N GLU A 175 14.07 -13.93 1.33
CA GLU A 175 13.69 -15.30 0.98
C GLU A 175 13.19 -15.41 -0.46
N TYR A 176 12.33 -14.48 -0.88
CA TYR A 176 11.75 -14.45 -2.22
C TYR A 176 12.49 -13.54 -3.21
N ASN A 177 13.57 -12.88 -2.77
CA ASN A 177 14.32 -11.89 -3.55
C ASN A 177 13.41 -10.85 -4.20
N PHE A 178 12.51 -10.24 -3.40
CA PHE A 178 11.57 -9.27 -3.91
C PHE A 178 12.25 -7.97 -4.33
N TYR A 179 11.73 -7.37 -5.39
CA TYR A 179 12.09 -6.04 -5.84
C TYR A 179 11.88 -5.03 -4.71
N ASN A 180 12.94 -4.33 -4.36
CA ASN A 180 12.91 -3.34 -3.28
C ASN A 180 12.68 -1.94 -3.84
N GLN A 181 11.45 -1.48 -3.86
CA GLN A 181 11.07 -0.16 -4.32
C GLN A 181 11.73 0.96 -3.52
N GLN A 182 12.16 2.02 -4.19
CA GLN A 182 12.90 3.12 -3.57
C GLN A 182 12.00 4.30 -3.16
N TYR A 183 10.75 4.37 -3.63
CA TYR A 183 9.80 5.44 -3.35
C TYR A 183 8.39 4.90 -3.19
N CYS A 184 7.45 5.75 -2.73
CA CYS A 184 6.07 5.35 -2.45
C CYS A 184 5.32 4.83 -3.69
N GLY A 185 5.70 5.32 -4.88
CA GLY A 185 5.14 4.93 -6.18
C GLY A 185 4.65 6.11 -6.99
N CYS A 186 4.11 7.16 -6.38
CA CYS A 186 3.68 8.32 -7.16
C CYS A 186 4.88 9.17 -7.60
N GLU A 187 4.76 9.80 -8.75
CA GLU A 187 5.78 10.67 -9.34
C GLU A 187 6.27 11.77 -8.39
N PHE A 188 5.38 12.28 -7.51
CA PHE A 188 5.70 13.31 -6.52
C PHE A 188 6.48 12.78 -5.32
N SER A 189 6.64 11.48 -5.17
CA SER A 189 7.46 10.83 -4.14
C SER A 189 8.80 10.32 -4.68
N MET A 190 9.05 10.49 -5.98
CA MET A 190 10.35 10.21 -6.56
C MET A 190 11.34 11.24 -6.01
N ARG A 191 12.44 10.78 -5.43
CA ARG A 191 13.53 11.69 -5.05
C ARG A 191 14.04 12.34 -6.32
N LYS A 192 14.01 13.67 -6.39
CA LYS A 192 14.86 14.39 -7.33
C LYS A 192 16.28 14.01 -6.95
N HIS A 193 17.04 13.42 -7.86
CA HIS A 193 18.48 13.34 -7.69
C HIS A 193 18.91 14.78 -7.46
N ASP A 194 19.45 15.04 -6.28
CA ASP A 194 20.03 16.33 -5.96
C ASP A 194 20.99 16.65 -7.10
N GLU A 195 20.74 17.74 -7.77
CA GLU A 195 21.74 18.35 -8.66
C GLU A 195 22.99 18.49 -7.77
N GLU A 196 24.08 17.81 -8.15
CA GLU A 196 25.35 18.00 -7.47
C GLU A 196 25.59 19.51 -7.37
N PRO A 197 25.95 20.05 -6.19
CA PRO A 197 26.24 21.46 -6.07
C PRO A 197 27.37 21.76 -7.05
N THR A 198 27.07 22.54 -8.09
CA THR A 198 28.09 23.08 -8.99
C THR A 198 29.16 23.77 -8.16
N PRO A 199 30.47 23.48 -8.35
CA PRO A 199 31.54 24.08 -7.59
C PRO A 199 31.79 25.54 -8.06
N SER A 200 30.85 26.45 -7.81
CA SER A 200 30.99 27.87 -8.09
C SER A 200 30.26 28.70 -7.05
N SER A 201 30.80 28.73 -5.83
CA SER A 201 30.66 29.82 -4.88
C SER A 201 31.61 29.66 -3.70
N LEU A 202 32.92 29.59 -3.98
CA LEU A 202 33.89 29.92 -2.96
C LEU A 202 34.02 31.43 -2.99
N PRO A 203 33.88 32.14 -1.86
CA PRO A 203 34.16 33.56 -1.80
C PRO A 203 35.68 33.80 -2.03
N PRO A 204 36.06 34.90 -2.70
CA PRO A 204 37.46 35.18 -2.97
C PRO A 204 38.23 35.33 -1.66
N SER A 205 39.34 34.60 -1.57
CA SER A 205 40.30 34.73 -0.49
C SER A 205 40.82 36.17 -0.43
N SER A 206 40.64 36.85 0.71
CA SER A 206 41.23 38.17 1.00
C SER A 206 42.74 38.08 0.95
N PRO A 207 43.43 39.05 0.30
CA PRO A 207 44.89 39.13 0.34
C PRO A 207 45.37 39.66 1.70
N GLN A 208 46.45 39.07 2.19
CA GLN A 208 47.26 39.61 3.31
C GLN A 208 48.12 40.79 2.84
#